data_9baa1813f680d768dd42271cd0a23340
#
_entry.id   9baa1813f680d768dd42271cd0a23340
#
_cell.length_a   1.000
_cell.length_b   1.000
_cell.length_c   1.000
_cell.angle_alpha   90.00
_cell.angle_beta   90.00
_cell.angle_gamma   90.00
#
_symmetry.space_group_name_H-M   'P 1'
#
loop_
_entity.id
_entity.type
_entity.pdbx_description
1 polymer ?
#
loop_
_entity_poly.entity_id
_entity_poly.type
_entity_poly.pdbx_seq_one_letter_code
_entity_poly.pdbx_strand_id
1 'polypeptide(L)'
;MDTSVPSVAERRVHVVPLGYERDRIVEPLRRHGADVAYLLVDAPDRDGDRGDVDFDAAGAADPADARVDPDGLTDYQREAWTAAAEFAEVRPIPVALADVYDVLGVTTTVAARHRAGAEDGDRLFGNVSTGPRIAAVGVALACMIVGARPYSVEPERHRHDRRAEPLTEGVARTVDLPIYPMDAPTTDQVAVLGRLHERAEENVTTDKWNLIEWARERDLTFLREAGESRTAKYRALETHVLSPLRERGYVELEDIGRSDTVRLTEIGRRVFFAFKHKIDG
;
A
#
# COMPACT_ATOMS: atom_id res chain seq x y z
N MET A 1 22.04 -21.35 32.78
CA MET A 1 22.12 -20.00 32.20
C MET A 1 20.99 -19.90 31.23
N ASP A 2 19.92 -19.28 31.69
CA ASP A 2 18.70 -19.09 30.91
C ASP A 2 18.90 -17.85 30.01
N THR A 3 19.21 -18.06 28.74
CA THR A 3 19.32 -16.98 27.75
C THR A 3 17.94 -16.76 27.18
N SER A 4 17.09 -16.09 27.95
CA SER A 4 15.86 -15.53 27.37
C SER A 4 16.24 -14.44 26.35
N VAL A 5 16.07 -14.76 25.06
CA VAL A 5 16.13 -13.77 23.98
C VAL A 5 15.07 -12.71 24.32
N PRO A 6 15.42 -11.40 24.38
CA PRO A 6 14.42 -10.39 24.63
C PRO A 6 13.39 -10.47 23.51
N SER A 7 12.13 -10.74 23.85
CA SER A 7 10.99 -10.62 22.95
C SER A 7 11.00 -9.19 22.41
N VAL A 8 11.14 -9.02 21.11
CA VAL A 8 10.96 -7.71 20.46
C VAL A 8 9.54 -7.29 20.76
N ALA A 9 9.37 -6.21 21.51
CA ALA A 9 8.06 -5.72 21.88
C ALA A 9 7.25 -5.40 20.62
N GLU A 10 6.03 -5.93 20.52
CA GLU A 10 5.07 -5.65 19.45
C GLU A 10 4.83 -4.15 19.35
N ARG A 11 5.19 -3.53 18.20
CA ARG A 11 4.98 -2.08 17.98
C ARG A 11 3.61 -1.79 17.40
N ARG A 12 3.08 -0.63 17.74
CA ARG A 12 1.85 -0.07 17.18
C ARG A 12 2.20 0.90 16.07
N VAL A 13 1.94 0.49 14.85
CA VAL A 13 2.29 1.22 13.64
C VAL A 13 1.04 1.83 13.03
N HIS A 14 1.03 3.13 12.82
CA HIS A 14 -0.08 3.85 12.25
C HIS A 14 0.24 4.38 10.86
N VAL A 15 -0.68 4.23 9.90
CA VAL A 15 -0.65 4.89 8.60
C VAL A 15 -1.71 5.98 8.59
N VAL A 16 -1.28 7.21 8.35
CA VAL A 16 -2.12 8.40 8.54
C VAL A 16 -1.93 9.35 7.35
N PRO A 17 -2.94 9.54 6.49
CA PRO A 17 -2.91 10.61 5.51
C PRO A 17 -2.80 11.98 6.20
N LEU A 18 -1.82 12.79 5.80
CA LEU A 18 -1.58 14.09 6.42
C LEU A 18 -2.57 15.12 5.90
N GLY A 19 -3.66 15.32 6.65
CA GLY A 19 -4.70 16.30 6.37
C GLY A 19 -4.52 17.60 7.16
N TYR A 20 -5.59 18.39 7.23
CA TYR A 20 -5.61 19.69 7.90
C TYR A 20 -6.08 19.60 9.37
N GLU A 21 -6.71 18.51 9.78
CA GLU A 21 -7.30 18.36 11.09
C GLU A 21 -6.33 17.75 12.08
N ARG A 22 -5.51 18.60 12.72
CA ARG A 22 -4.48 18.23 13.69
C ARG A 22 -5.00 17.24 14.75
N ASP A 23 -6.13 17.53 15.38
CA ASP A 23 -6.62 16.71 16.50
C ASP A 23 -7.01 15.29 16.06
N ARG A 24 -7.51 15.13 14.82
CA ARG A 24 -7.87 13.82 14.25
C ARG A 24 -6.66 13.01 13.83
N ILE A 25 -5.49 13.64 13.75
CA ILE A 25 -4.19 12.97 13.53
C ILE A 25 -3.56 12.64 14.88
N VAL A 26 -3.35 13.63 15.73
CA VAL A 26 -2.51 13.55 16.93
C VAL A 26 -3.17 12.76 18.05
N GLU A 27 -4.45 13.06 18.38
CA GLU A 27 -5.10 12.42 19.52
C GLU A 27 -5.28 10.90 19.38
N PRO A 28 -5.67 10.34 18.21
CA PRO A 28 -5.71 8.89 18.04
C PRO A 28 -4.33 8.24 18.19
N LEU A 29 -3.29 8.83 17.64
CA LEU A 29 -1.92 8.33 17.78
C LEU A 29 -1.52 8.25 19.25
N ARG A 30 -1.80 9.31 20.02
CA ARG A 30 -1.53 9.35 21.47
C ARG A 30 -2.37 8.32 22.24
N ARG A 31 -3.68 8.24 21.98
CA ARG A 31 -4.61 7.31 22.67
C ARG A 31 -4.30 5.85 22.41
N HIS A 32 -3.92 5.51 21.19
CA HIS A 32 -3.52 4.15 20.82
C HIS A 32 -2.08 3.83 21.20
N GLY A 33 -1.30 4.84 21.64
CA GLY A 33 0.11 4.69 21.99
C GLY A 33 0.94 4.27 20.79
N ALA A 34 0.89 5.05 19.72
CA ALA A 34 1.64 4.80 18.51
C ALA A 34 3.15 4.81 18.79
N ASP A 35 3.85 3.75 18.37
CA ASP A 35 5.31 3.69 18.39
C ASP A 35 5.89 4.28 17.10
N VAL A 36 5.24 4.03 15.96
CA VAL A 36 5.60 4.55 14.65
C VAL A 36 4.38 5.14 13.95
N ALA A 37 4.51 6.33 13.39
CA ALA A 37 3.48 6.98 12.58
C ALA A 37 4.01 7.27 11.17
N TYR A 38 3.52 6.53 10.18
CA TYR A 38 3.74 6.85 8.77
C TYR A 38 2.78 7.95 8.34
N LEU A 39 3.30 9.15 8.14
CA LEU A 39 2.52 10.27 7.62
C LEU A 39 2.58 10.25 6.09
N LEU A 40 1.43 10.01 5.44
CA LEU A 40 1.31 10.07 3.99
C LEU A 40 1.19 11.54 3.56
N VAL A 41 2.24 12.05 2.94
CA VAL A 41 2.36 13.46 2.51
C VAL A 41 2.00 13.56 1.03
N ASP A 42 1.14 14.52 0.68
CA ASP A 42 0.70 14.68 -0.71
C ASP A 42 1.85 15.05 -1.65
N ALA A 43 2.00 14.27 -2.71
CA ALA A 43 2.96 14.45 -3.78
C ALA A 43 2.27 14.15 -5.12
N PRO A 44 1.47 15.10 -5.66
CA PRO A 44 0.57 14.86 -6.79
C PRO A 44 1.28 14.53 -8.09
N ASP A 45 2.49 15.04 -8.29
CA ASP A 45 3.30 14.82 -9.52
C ASP A 45 4.04 13.47 -9.53
N ARG A 46 3.78 12.64 -8.54
CA ARG A 46 4.41 11.35 -8.45
C ARG A 46 3.79 10.39 -9.46
N ASP A 47 4.60 9.96 -10.42
CA ASP A 47 4.24 8.92 -11.37
C ASP A 47 4.34 7.55 -10.66
N GLY A 48 3.26 6.93 -10.32
CA GLY A 48 3.08 5.65 -9.61
C GLY A 48 4.25 4.65 -9.44
N ASP A 49 5.43 4.96 -9.99
CA ASP A 49 6.67 4.23 -9.73
C ASP A 49 7.21 4.58 -8.34
N ARG A 50 7.25 3.55 -7.47
CA ARG A 50 7.67 3.66 -6.07
C ARG A 50 9.15 3.40 -5.86
N GLY A 51 9.94 3.26 -6.93
CA GLY A 51 11.36 2.97 -6.84
C GLY A 51 12.14 3.92 -5.94
N ASP A 52 11.64 5.15 -5.76
CA ASP A 52 12.29 6.21 -4.99
C ASP A 52 11.75 6.38 -3.56
N VAL A 53 10.76 5.57 -3.10
CA VAL A 53 10.28 5.66 -1.72
C VAL A 53 11.19 4.91 -0.78
N ASP A 54 11.91 5.66 0.03
CA ASP A 54 12.72 5.11 1.10
C ASP A 54 11.85 4.82 2.34
N PHE A 55 11.29 3.62 2.39
CA PHE A 55 10.50 3.16 3.52
C PHE A 55 11.33 2.91 4.78
N ASP A 56 12.66 2.84 4.66
CA ASP A 56 13.59 2.61 5.76
C ASP A 56 14.24 3.92 6.24
N ALA A 57 13.81 5.05 5.65
CA ALA A 57 14.26 6.37 6.10
C ALA A 57 14.05 6.54 7.60
N ALA A 58 15.05 7.08 8.28
CA ALA A 58 14.96 7.40 9.68
C ALA A 58 13.78 8.34 9.93
N GLY A 59 13.13 8.20 11.09
CA GLY A 59 12.07 9.11 11.49
C GLY A 59 12.54 10.56 11.51
N ALA A 60 11.70 11.48 11.04
CA ALA A 60 11.95 12.91 11.05
C ALA A 60 11.02 13.60 12.04
N ALA A 61 11.58 14.18 13.09
CA ALA A 61 10.83 14.92 14.10
C ALA A 61 10.35 16.28 13.59
N ASP A 62 11.14 16.89 12.72
CA ASP A 62 10.81 18.15 12.06
C ASP A 62 10.57 17.93 10.56
N PRO A 63 9.49 18.49 9.98
CA PRO A 63 9.28 18.43 8.53
C PRO A 63 10.48 18.92 7.70
N ALA A 64 11.26 19.88 8.22
CA ALA A 64 12.44 20.40 7.53
C ALA A 64 13.58 19.38 7.39
N ASP A 65 13.62 18.36 8.25
CA ASP A 65 14.62 17.28 8.21
C ASP A 65 14.17 16.11 7.31
N ALA A 66 12.94 16.17 6.82
CA ALA A 66 12.36 15.12 6.01
C ALA A 66 12.71 15.27 4.52
N ARG A 67 12.76 14.13 3.80
CA ARG A 67 12.91 14.11 2.33
C ARG A 67 11.58 14.38 1.59
N VAL A 68 10.74 15.22 2.14
CA VAL A 68 9.50 15.71 1.52
C VAL A 68 9.62 17.22 1.37
N ASP A 69 8.97 17.80 0.38
CA ASP A 69 8.98 19.24 0.19
C ASP A 69 8.30 19.95 1.39
N PRO A 70 9.05 20.58 2.29
CA PRO A 70 8.48 21.23 3.46
C PRO A 70 7.68 22.48 3.08
N ASP A 71 7.97 23.10 1.94
CA ASP A 71 7.29 24.33 1.49
C ASP A 71 5.87 24.02 0.97
N GLY A 72 5.62 22.79 0.56
CA GLY A 72 4.28 22.30 0.19
C GLY A 72 3.34 22.06 1.38
N LEU A 73 3.84 22.03 2.61
CA LEU A 73 3.03 21.79 3.80
C LEU A 73 2.39 23.08 4.33
N THR A 74 1.10 22.99 4.71
CA THR A 74 0.43 24.06 5.46
C THR A 74 0.88 24.11 6.91
N ASP A 75 0.62 25.22 7.61
CA ASP A 75 0.95 25.34 9.03
C ASP A 75 0.26 24.28 9.88
N TYR A 76 -1.00 23.92 9.58
CA TYR A 76 -1.73 22.86 10.27
C TYR A 76 -1.08 21.48 10.11
N GLN A 77 -0.55 21.20 8.93
CA GLN A 77 0.16 19.94 8.66
C GLN A 77 1.48 19.88 9.41
N ARG A 78 2.24 20.99 9.44
CA ARG A 78 3.48 21.11 10.24
C ARG A 78 3.21 20.94 11.73
N GLU A 79 2.17 21.57 12.25
CA GLU A 79 1.77 21.43 13.66
C GLU A 79 1.37 19.99 14.00
N ALA A 80 0.59 19.32 13.14
CA ALA A 80 0.20 17.93 13.34
C ALA A 80 1.40 16.99 13.36
N TRP A 81 2.34 17.19 12.42
CA TRP A 81 3.58 16.42 12.36
C TRP A 81 4.43 16.59 13.61
N THR A 82 4.77 17.85 13.95
CA THR A 82 5.59 18.16 15.14
C THR A 82 4.96 17.60 16.41
N ALA A 83 3.65 17.75 16.58
CA ALA A 83 2.94 17.22 17.74
C ALA A 83 2.92 15.68 17.78
N ALA A 84 2.87 14.98 16.64
CA ALA A 84 2.98 13.53 16.58
C ALA A 84 4.40 13.07 16.94
N ALA A 85 5.43 13.79 16.52
CA ALA A 85 6.83 13.50 16.79
C ALA A 85 7.22 13.63 18.28
N GLU A 86 6.41 14.27 19.10
CA GLU A 86 6.65 14.35 20.55
C GLU A 86 6.55 12.97 21.24
N PHE A 87 5.86 11.99 20.65
CA PHE A 87 5.58 10.70 21.30
C PHE A 87 5.63 9.47 20.38
N ALA A 88 5.80 9.66 19.07
CA ALA A 88 5.94 8.58 18.10
C ALA A 88 7.10 8.85 17.14
N GLU A 89 7.70 7.78 16.62
CA GLU A 89 8.64 7.88 15.50
C GLU A 89 7.86 8.23 14.22
N VAL A 90 7.99 9.47 13.75
CA VAL A 90 7.29 9.94 12.54
C VAL A 90 8.13 9.62 11.31
N ARG A 91 7.54 8.87 10.36
CA ARG A 91 8.13 8.51 9.07
C ARG A 91 7.27 9.08 7.94
N PRO A 92 7.72 10.15 7.28
CA PRO A 92 6.96 10.71 6.15
C PRO A 92 7.15 9.86 4.90
N ILE A 93 6.04 9.68 4.16
CA ILE A 93 6.06 9.02 2.86
C ILE A 93 5.36 9.91 1.84
N PRO A 94 6.04 10.35 0.77
CA PRO A 94 5.41 11.06 -0.33
C PRO A 94 4.49 10.11 -1.12
N VAL A 95 3.24 10.52 -1.33
CA VAL A 95 2.18 9.71 -1.96
C VAL A 95 1.25 10.62 -2.75
N ALA A 96 0.80 10.21 -3.93
CA ALA A 96 -0.31 10.86 -4.60
C ALA A 96 -1.62 10.55 -3.85
N LEU A 97 -1.99 11.40 -2.87
CA LEU A 97 -3.16 11.17 -2.02
C LEU A 97 -4.49 11.13 -2.79
N ALA A 98 -4.53 11.68 -4.00
CA ALA A 98 -5.67 11.59 -4.91
C ALA A 98 -5.74 10.28 -5.72
N ASP A 99 -4.72 9.43 -5.63
CA ASP A 99 -4.66 8.12 -6.30
C ASP A 99 -4.86 6.98 -5.29
N VAL A 100 -6.00 6.28 -5.42
CA VAL A 100 -6.34 5.15 -4.54
C VAL A 100 -5.31 4.00 -4.61
N TYR A 101 -4.74 3.75 -5.77
CA TYR A 101 -3.76 2.66 -5.94
C TYR A 101 -2.40 3.00 -5.35
N ASP A 102 -1.99 4.27 -5.42
CA ASP A 102 -0.75 4.70 -4.80
C ASP A 102 -0.84 4.63 -3.27
N VAL A 103 -1.94 5.16 -2.68
CA VAL A 103 -2.20 5.07 -1.24
C VAL A 103 -2.31 3.61 -0.77
N LEU A 104 -3.05 2.77 -1.50
CA LEU A 104 -3.19 1.35 -1.20
C LEU A 104 -1.84 0.64 -1.20
N GLY A 105 -1.03 0.87 -2.22
CA GLY A 105 0.24 0.20 -2.34
C GLY A 105 1.28 0.65 -1.32
N VAL A 106 1.35 1.94 -0.98
CA VAL A 106 2.20 2.43 0.12
C VAL A 106 1.77 1.77 1.44
N THR A 107 0.47 1.76 1.73
CA THR A 107 -0.05 1.17 2.98
C THR A 107 0.22 -0.34 3.06
N THR A 108 0.03 -1.08 1.97
CA THR A 108 0.33 -2.53 1.95
C THR A 108 1.83 -2.81 2.03
N THR A 109 2.68 -1.95 1.46
CA THR A 109 4.15 -2.04 1.58
C THR A 109 4.59 -1.81 3.03
N VAL A 110 4.08 -0.79 3.71
CA VAL A 110 4.33 -0.57 5.14
C VAL A 110 3.93 -1.81 5.95
N ALA A 111 2.75 -2.38 5.69
CA ALA A 111 2.29 -3.57 6.37
C ALA A 111 3.22 -4.78 6.14
N ALA A 112 3.70 -5.00 4.93
CA ALA A 112 4.61 -6.10 4.61
C ALA A 112 5.93 -5.98 5.38
N ARG A 113 6.51 -4.78 5.47
CA ARG A 113 7.76 -4.52 6.19
C ARG A 113 7.66 -4.76 7.69
N HIS A 114 6.54 -4.37 8.31
CA HIS A 114 6.31 -4.55 9.74
C HIS A 114 5.92 -5.99 10.14
N ARG A 115 5.59 -6.83 9.15
CA ARG A 115 5.31 -8.26 9.36
C ARG A 115 6.51 -9.15 9.07
N ALA A 116 7.43 -8.69 8.24
CA ALA A 116 8.63 -9.44 7.89
C ALA A 116 9.59 -9.43 9.09
N GLY A 117 9.63 -10.51 9.86
CA GLY A 117 10.66 -10.72 10.89
C GLY A 117 10.21 -10.84 12.35
N ALA A 118 8.91 -10.82 12.64
CA ALA A 118 8.40 -11.06 13.98
C ALA A 118 7.43 -12.25 14.00
N GLU A 119 7.55 -13.17 14.98
CA GLU A 119 6.60 -14.29 15.14
C GLU A 119 5.16 -13.82 15.39
N ASP A 120 4.98 -12.64 16.02
CA ASP A 120 3.68 -12.02 16.27
C ASP A 120 3.46 -10.72 15.48
N GLY A 121 4.45 -10.20 14.75
CA GLY A 121 4.39 -8.99 13.93
C GLY A 121 3.92 -7.72 14.68
N ASP A 122 4.20 -6.58 14.09
CA ASP A 122 3.71 -5.29 14.60
C ASP A 122 2.20 -5.13 14.31
N ARG A 123 1.47 -4.40 15.18
CA ARG A 123 0.05 -4.06 14.96
C ARG A 123 -0.08 -2.85 14.06
N LEU A 124 -0.71 -3.04 12.91
CA LEU A 124 -0.96 -1.98 11.97
C LEU A 124 -2.36 -1.38 12.12
N PHE A 125 -2.42 -0.04 12.15
CA PHE A 125 -3.64 0.75 12.20
C PHE A 125 -3.67 1.74 11.02
N GLY A 126 -4.85 1.95 10.42
CA GLY A 126 -5.05 2.93 9.34
C GLY A 126 -6.05 4.00 9.72
N ASN A 127 -5.65 5.28 9.69
CA ASN A 127 -6.57 6.39 9.88
C ASN A 127 -7.30 6.70 8.56
N VAL A 128 -8.63 6.53 8.54
CA VAL A 128 -9.45 6.79 7.36
C VAL A 128 -10.28 8.08 7.47
N SER A 129 -9.89 8.97 8.37
CA SER A 129 -10.66 10.19 8.65
C SER A 129 -9.91 11.48 8.34
N THR A 130 -8.68 11.39 7.87
CA THR A 130 -7.83 12.53 7.56
C THR A 130 -7.37 12.51 6.10
N GLY A 131 -6.94 13.64 5.58
CA GLY A 131 -6.57 13.81 4.17
C GLY A 131 -7.77 13.76 3.20
N PRO A 132 -7.51 13.67 1.89
CA PRO A 132 -8.55 13.55 0.87
C PRO A 132 -9.38 12.27 1.05
N ARG A 133 -10.67 12.31 0.65
CA ARG A 133 -11.56 11.14 0.75
C ARG A 133 -11.04 9.91 0.03
N ILE A 134 -10.35 10.10 -1.10
CA ILE A 134 -9.79 9.01 -1.88
C ILE A 134 -8.64 8.31 -1.13
N ALA A 135 -7.84 9.06 -0.37
CA ALA A 135 -6.81 8.49 0.50
C ALA A 135 -7.43 7.61 1.60
N ALA A 136 -8.54 8.06 2.21
CA ALA A 136 -9.26 7.25 3.20
C ALA A 136 -9.74 5.91 2.60
N VAL A 137 -10.23 5.91 1.35
CA VAL A 137 -10.62 4.69 0.63
C VAL A 137 -9.40 3.79 0.41
N GLY A 138 -8.26 4.34 -0.05
CA GLY A 138 -7.03 3.59 -0.27
C GLY A 138 -6.50 2.92 1.00
N VAL A 139 -6.45 3.66 2.12
CA VAL A 139 -6.05 3.12 3.44
C VAL A 139 -7.01 2.04 3.91
N ALA A 140 -8.34 2.26 3.79
CA ALA A 140 -9.35 1.27 4.21
C ALA A 140 -9.20 -0.04 3.41
N LEU A 141 -9.09 0.03 2.09
CA LEU A 141 -8.89 -1.14 1.23
C LEU A 141 -7.59 -1.88 1.57
N ALA A 142 -6.50 -1.13 1.77
CA ALA A 142 -5.23 -1.72 2.17
C ALA A 142 -5.35 -2.47 3.51
N CYS A 143 -5.98 -1.86 4.51
CA CYS A 143 -6.21 -2.49 5.81
C CYS A 143 -7.02 -3.80 5.67
N MET A 144 -8.06 -3.82 4.84
CA MET A 144 -8.86 -5.03 4.58
C MET A 144 -8.02 -6.13 3.92
N ILE A 145 -7.17 -5.79 2.96
CA ILE A 145 -6.29 -6.72 2.25
C ILE A 145 -5.25 -7.34 3.18
N VAL A 146 -4.64 -6.51 4.04
CA VAL A 146 -3.56 -6.99 4.91
C VAL A 146 -4.05 -7.40 6.30
N GLY A 147 -5.34 -7.32 6.62
CA GLY A 147 -5.87 -7.63 7.96
C GLY A 147 -5.40 -6.64 9.04
N ALA A 148 -5.16 -5.39 8.67
CA ALA A 148 -4.88 -4.30 9.60
C ALA A 148 -6.19 -3.69 10.13
N ARG A 149 -6.09 -2.79 11.10
CA ARG A 149 -7.26 -2.17 11.77
C ARG A 149 -7.52 -0.75 11.26
N PRO A 150 -8.49 -0.55 10.35
CA PRO A 150 -8.89 0.80 9.98
C PRO A 150 -9.72 1.43 11.09
N TYR A 151 -9.50 2.72 11.34
CA TYR A 151 -10.30 3.49 12.28
C TYR A 151 -10.67 4.87 11.74
N SER A 152 -11.84 5.34 12.16
CA SER A 152 -12.32 6.69 11.88
C SER A 152 -12.40 7.52 13.16
N VAL A 153 -12.18 8.82 13.04
CA VAL A 153 -12.22 9.77 14.16
C VAL A 153 -13.39 10.71 13.96
N GLU A 154 -14.32 10.71 14.91
CA GLU A 154 -15.39 11.69 14.97
C GLU A 154 -14.91 12.93 15.71
N PRO A 155 -15.01 14.13 15.12
CA PRO A 155 -14.67 15.37 15.80
C PRO A 155 -15.74 15.74 16.83
N GLU A 156 -15.34 16.44 17.87
CA GLU A 156 -16.29 16.99 18.86
C GLU A 156 -17.13 18.13 18.27
N ARG A 157 -16.52 18.91 17.38
CA ARG A 157 -17.17 20.06 16.75
C ARG A 157 -16.85 20.14 15.25
N HIS A 158 -17.84 20.57 14.49
CA HIS A 158 -17.70 20.94 13.08
C HIS A 158 -17.84 22.46 12.96
N ARG A 159 -16.94 23.11 12.23
CA ARG A 159 -17.08 24.51 11.88
C ARG A 159 -18.01 24.65 10.68
N HIS A 160 -18.98 25.52 10.78
CA HIS A 160 -19.94 25.78 9.71
C HIS A 160 -19.41 26.75 8.63
N ASP A 161 -18.41 27.55 8.97
CA ASP A 161 -17.73 28.40 8.01
C ASP A 161 -16.81 27.55 7.11
N ARG A 162 -17.19 27.40 5.86
CA ARG A 162 -16.42 26.64 4.85
C ARG A 162 -15.04 27.26 4.51
N ARG A 163 -14.76 28.45 5.00
CA ARG A 163 -13.47 29.14 4.86
C ARG A 163 -12.59 28.96 6.09
N ALA A 164 -13.14 28.38 7.15
CA ALA A 164 -12.36 28.09 8.35
C ALA A 164 -11.55 26.82 8.16
N GLU A 165 -10.28 26.85 8.47
CA GLU A 165 -9.38 25.71 8.58
C GLU A 165 -8.83 25.66 10.00
N PRO A 166 -8.85 24.51 10.66
CA PRO A 166 -9.51 23.27 10.28
C PRO A 166 -11.05 23.35 10.37
N LEU A 167 -11.75 22.53 9.56
CA LEU A 167 -13.22 22.45 9.58
C LEU A 167 -13.79 21.74 10.79
N THR A 168 -12.98 21.02 11.53
CA THR A 168 -13.36 20.23 12.70
C THR A 168 -12.42 20.48 13.87
N GLU A 169 -12.91 20.36 15.07
CA GLU A 169 -12.14 20.52 16.31
C GLU A 169 -12.43 19.37 17.28
N GLY A 170 -11.40 18.95 18.01
CA GLY A 170 -11.49 17.91 19.03
C GLY A 170 -11.72 16.51 18.46
N VAL A 171 -11.71 15.52 19.33
CA VAL A 171 -11.99 14.12 19.02
C VAL A 171 -13.08 13.63 19.94
N ALA A 172 -14.31 13.53 19.46
CA ALA A 172 -15.42 12.97 20.24
C ALA A 172 -15.19 11.47 20.50
N ARG A 173 -14.88 10.71 19.45
CA ARG A 173 -14.56 9.28 19.57
C ARG A 173 -13.74 8.79 18.38
N THR A 174 -13.04 7.70 18.60
CA THR A 174 -12.48 6.85 17.54
C THR A 174 -13.40 5.66 17.33
N VAL A 175 -13.68 5.32 16.07
CA VAL A 175 -14.56 4.21 15.70
C VAL A 175 -13.75 3.21 14.88
N ASP A 176 -13.63 1.98 15.38
CA ASP A 176 -13.05 0.88 14.60
C ASP A 176 -14.00 0.49 13.47
N LEU A 177 -13.47 0.28 12.29
CA LEU A 177 -14.26 -0.17 11.14
C LEU A 177 -14.22 -1.69 11.04
N PRO A 178 -15.32 -2.31 10.58
CA PRO A 178 -15.35 -3.74 10.35
C PRO A 178 -14.34 -4.13 9.26
N ILE A 179 -13.65 -5.25 9.45
CA ILE A 179 -12.69 -5.80 8.49
C ILE A 179 -13.40 -6.89 7.70
N TYR A 180 -13.44 -6.71 6.37
CA TYR A 180 -13.87 -7.75 5.44
C TYR A 180 -12.65 -8.19 4.64
N PRO A 181 -12.17 -9.44 4.80
CA PRO A 181 -11.02 -9.94 4.04
C PRO A 181 -11.26 -9.78 2.54
N MET A 182 -10.30 -9.20 1.85
CA MET A 182 -10.34 -9.03 0.39
C MET A 182 -9.20 -9.81 -0.25
N ASP A 183 -9.50 -10.50 -1.35
CA ASP A 183 -8.49 -11.23 -2.11
C ASP A 183 -7.58 -10.24 -2.84
N ALA A 184 -6.30 -10.29 -2.52
CA ALA A 184 -5.27 -9.59 -3.26
C ALA A 184 -4.68 -10.52 -4.35
N PRO A 185 -4.06 -9.95 -5.40
CA PRO A 185 -3.28 -10.74 -6.34
C PRO A 185 -2.21 -11.57 -5.62
N THR A 186 -2.01 -12.82 -6.03
CA THR A 186 -0.94 -13.67 -5.50
C THR A 186 0.43 -13.15 -5.95
N THR A 187 1.50 -13.61 -5.30
CA THR A 187 2.88 -13.26 -5.71
C THR A 187 3.13 -13.63 -7.18
N ASP A 188 2.69 -14.82 -7.63
CA ASP A 188 2.83 -15.23 -9.02
C ASP A 188 2.05 -14.33 -9.99
N GLN A 189 0.83 -13.91 -9.61
CA GLN A 189 0.03 -12.98 -10.40
C GLN A 189 0.70 -11.61 -10.51
N VAL A 190 1.25 -11.09 -9.41
CA VAL A 190 2.00 -9.82 -9.41
C VAL A 190 3.27 -9.93 -10.26
N ALA A 191 4.00 -11.05 -10.17
CA ALA A 191 5.19 -11.28 -10.98
C ALA A 191 4.86 -11.28 -12.48
N VAL A 192 3.75 -11.93 -12.88
CA VAL A 192 3.30 -11.93 -14.28
C VAL A 192 2.85 -10.54 -14.75
N LEU A 193 2.13 -9.77 -13.90
CA LEU A 193 1.79 -8.37 -14.23
C LEU A 193 3.06 -7.53 -14.41
N GLY A 194 4.08 -7.71 -13.57
CA GLY A 194 5.38 -7.04 -13.70
C GLY A 194 6.09 -7.39 -15.02
N ARG A 195 6.09 -8.68 -15.39
CA ARG A 195 6.65 -9.11 -16.65
C ARG A 195 5.95 -8.50 -17.86
N LEU A 196 4.61 -8.43 -17.82
CA LEU A 196 3.83 -7.81 -18.88
C LEU A 196 4.10 -6.30 -18.95
N HIS A 197 4.31 -5.64 -17.81
CA HIS A 197 4.68 -4.24 -17.75
C HIS A 197 6.06 -4.00 -18.42
N GLU A 198 7.10 -4.74 -18.04
CA GLU A 198 8.42 -4.67 -18.65
C GLU A 198 8.35 -4.82 -20.18
N ARG A 199 7.59 -5.82 -20.65
CA ARG A 199 7.44 -6.09 -22.09
C ARG A 199 6.69 -4.98 -22.82
N ALA A 200 5.70 -4.37 -22.16
CA ALA A 200 4.97 -3.23 -22.71
C ALA A 200 5.87 -2.01 -22.88
N GLU A 201 6.76 -1.71 -21.92
CA GLU A 201 7.76 -0.63 -22.02
C GLU A 201 8.78 -0.89 -23.18
N GLU A 202 9.12 -2.14 -23.43
CA GLU A 202 9.97 -2.57 -24.56
C GLU A 202 9.21 -2.57 -25.91
N ASN A 203 7.89 -2.29 -25.93
CA ASN A 203 7.01 -2.44 -27.08
C ASN A 203 7.00 -3.88 -27.67
N VAL A 204 7.14 -4.89 -26.83
CA VAL A 204 7.17 -6.28 -27.23
C VAL A 204 5.93 -7.03 -26.75
N THR A 205 5.26 -7.69 -27.69
CA THR A 205 4.11 -8.56 -27.37
C THR A 205 4.56 -9.83 -26.66
N THR A 206 3.71 -10.35 -25.78
CA THR A 206 3.99 -11.54 -24.99
C THR A 206 2.89 -12.56 -25.18
N ASP A 207 3.23 -13.75 -25.68
CA ASP A 207 2.31 -14.88 -25.76
C ASP A 207 2.36 -15.76 -24.49
N LYS A 208 1.39 -16.66 -24.35
CA LYS A 208 1.28 -17.55 -23.19
C LYS A 208 2.51 -18.45 -23.03
N TRP A 209 3.15 -18.87 -24.12
CA TRP A 209 4.32 -19.73 -24.01
C TRP A 209 5.55 -18.97 -23.49
N ASN A 210 5.75 -17.77 -23.95
CA ASN A 210 6.82 -16.90 -23.44
C ASN A 210 6.66 -16.61 -21.93
N LEU A 211 5.42 -16.46 -21.45
CA LEU A 211 5.15 -16.33 -20.02
C LEU A 211 5.49 -17.61 -19.25
N ILE A 212 5.18 -18.78 -19.79
CA ILE A 212 5.50 -20.06 -19.15
C ILE A 212 7.01 -20.26 -19.06
N GLU A 213 7.76 -20.01 -20.14
CA GLU A 213 9.23 -20.14 -20.15
C GLU A 213 9.86 -19.18 -19.14
N TRP A 214 9.42 -17.93 -19.14
CA TRP A 214 9.89 -16.93 -18.21
C TRP A 214 9.56 -17.29 -16.74
N ALA A 215 8.35 -17.78 -16.48
CA ALA A 215 7.92 -18.20 -15.15
C ALA A 215 8.69 -19.43 -14.64
N ARG A 216 9.06 -20.36 -15.56
CA ARG A 216 9.89 -21.52 -15.26
C ARG A 216 11.30 -21.11 -14.83
N GLU A 217 11.92 -20.16 -15.55
CA GLU A 217 13.25 -19.65 -15.21
C GLU A 217 13.31 -19.00 -13.83
N ARG A 218 12.18 -18.48 -13.35
CA ARG A 218 12.03 -17.84 -12.03
C ARG A 218 11.39 -18.72 -10.97
N ASP A 219 11.16 -19.99 -11.30
CA ASP A 219 10.59 -20.99 -10.39
C ASP A 219 9.26 -20.54 -9.72
N LEU A 220 8.37 -19.92 -10.51
CA LEU A 220 7.07 -19.46 -9.99
C LEU A 220 6.21 -20.63 -9.50
N THR A 221 5.50 -20.40 -8.39
CA THR A 221 4.82 -21.44 -7.61
C THR A 221 3.79 -22.21 -8.43
N PHE A 222 3.02 -21.54 -9.29
CA PHE A 222 1.99 -22.18 -10.10
C PHE A 222 2.52 -23.25 -11.09
N LEU A 223 3.82 -23.21 -11.43
CA LEU A 223 4.47 -24.21 -12.29
C LEU A 223 5.08 -25.38 -11.52
N ARG A 224 5.39 -25.22 -10.22
CA ARG A 224 5.96 -26.30 -9.41
C ARG A 224 5.01 -27.50 -9.28
N GLU A 225 3.72 -27.21 -9.20
CA GLU A 225 2.67 -28.23 -9.08
C GLU A 225 2.13 -28.68 -10.45
N ALA A 226 2.54 -28.00 -11.53
CA ALA A 226 2.13 -28.36 -12.87
C ALA A 226 2.88 -29.60 -13.36
N GLY A 227 2.17 -30.51 -14.02
CA GLY A 227 2.81 -31.64 -14.69
C GLY A 227 3.77 -31.19 -15.79
N GLU A 228 4.73 -32.04 -16.16
CA GLU A 228 5.81 -31.75 -17.12
C GLU A 228 5.30 -31.44 -18.55
N SER A 229 4.10 -31.90 -18.92
CA SER A 229 3.57 -31.73 -20.26
C SER A 229 3.26 -30.27 -20.59
N ARG A 230 3.46 -29.89 -21.85
CA ARG A 230 3.12 -28.55 -22.34
C ARG A 230 1.68 -28.15 -22.00
N THR A 231 0.74 -29.08 -22.20
CA THR A 231 -0.69 -28.86 -21.89
C THR A 231 -0.92 -28.60 -20.41
N ALA A 232 -0.22 -29.31 -19.51
CA ALA A 232 -0.35 -29.10 -18.08
C ALA A 232 0.15 -27.69 -17.66
N LYS A 233 1.26 -27.23 -18.24
CA LYS A 233 1.81 -25.89 -17.99
C LYS A 233 0.87 -24.78 -18.50
N TYR A 234 0.26 -24.96 -19.68
CA TYR A 234 -0.76 -24.02 -20.18
C TYR A 234 -1.98 -23.96 -19.27
N ARG A 235 -2.46 -25.13 -18.78
CA ARG A 235 -3.59 -25.19 -17.85
C ARG A 235 -3.25 -24.49 -16.54
N ALA A 236 -2.06 -24.71 -15.99
CA ALA A 236 -1.63 -24.07 -14.75
C ALA A 236 -1.56 -22.53 -14.89
N LEU A 237 -0.95 -22.02 -15.97
CA LEU A 237 -0.92 -20.58 -16.26
C LEU A 237 -2.34 -20.01 -16.39
N GLU A 238 -3.22 -20.70 -17.14
CA GLU A 238 -4.59 -20.22 -17.34
C GLU A 238 -5.37 -20.19 -16.02
N THR A 239 -5.36 -21.30 -15.27
CA THR A 239 -6.19 -21.45 -14.07
C THR A 239 -5.74 -20.58 -12.91
N HIS A 240 -4.43 -20.51 -12.65
CA HIS A 240 -3.92 -19.86 -11.46
C HIS A 240 -3.53 -18.39 -11.67
N VAL A 241 -3.34 -17.98 -12.93
CA VAL A 241 -2.84 -16.64 -13.25
C VAL A 241 -3.76 -15.90 -14.20
N LEU A 242 -3.91 -16.36 -15.45
CA LEU A 242 -4.56 -15.54 -16.48
C LEU A 242 -6.07 -15.41 -16.29
N SER A 243 -6.79 -16.48 -15.95
CA SER A 243 -8.25 -16.36 -15.71
C SER A 243 -8.58 -15.42 -14.55
N PRO A 244 -7.95 -15.53 -13.36
CA PRO A 244 -8.19 -14.57 -12.29
C PRO A 244 -7.82 -13.12 -12.65
N LEU A 245 -6.73 -12.91 -13.39
CA LEU A 245 -6.34 -11.58 -13.81
C LEU A 245 -7.29 -10.99 -14.85
N ARG A 246 -7.76 -11.80 -15.78
CA ARG A 246 -8.72 -11.40 -16.80
C ARG A 246 -10.10 -11.11 -16.22
N GLU A 247 -10.61 -11.96 -15.33
CA GLU A 247 -11.89 -11.75 -14.64
C GLU A 247 -11.94 -10.43 -13.87
N ARG A 248 -10.78 -9.97 -13.37
CA ARG A 248 -10.62 -8.69 -12.69
C ARG A 248 -10.29 -7.52 -13.64
N GLY A 249 -10.15 -7.78 -14.94
CA GLY A 249 -9.83 -6.76 -15.95
C GLY A 249 -8.38 -6.26 -15.89
N TYR A 250 -7.45 -7.03 -15.31
CA TYR A 250 -6.03 -6.63 -15.21
C TYR A 250 -5.23 -6.99 -16.46
N VAL A 251 -5.68 -7.99 -17.21
CA VAL A 251 -5.11 -8.39 -18.50
C VAL A 251 -6.21 -8.66 -19.51
N GLU A 252 -5.86 -8.51 -20.79
CA GLU A 252 -6.67 -8.85 -21.94
C GLU A 252 -5.93 -9.87 -22.79
N LEU A 253 -6.72 -10.74 -23.49
CA LEU A 253 -6.20 -11.68 -24.47
C LEU A 253 -6.59 -11.17 -25.84
N GLU A 254 -5.60 -11.01 -26.71
CA GLU A 254 -5.80 -10.65 -28.11
C GLU A 254 -5.40 -11.83 -29.00
N ASP A 255 -6.29 -12.22 -29.90
CA ASP A 255 -6.01 -13.20 -30.96
C ASP A 255 -5.23 -12.49 -32.08
N ILE A 256 -3.91 -12.60 -32.08
CA ILE A 256 -3.08 -12.09 -33.17
C ILE A 256 -2.53 -13.29 -33.96
N GLY A 257 -3.30 -13.71 -34.96
CA GLY A 257 -2.88 -14.76 -35.88
C GLY A 257 -3.00 -16.17 -35.29
N ARG A 258 -1.91 -16.84 -34.92
CA ARG A 258 -1.88 -18.23 -34.40
C ARG A 258 -1.56 -18.35 -32.92
N SER A 259 -1.38 -17.25 -32.22
CA SER A 259 -1.04 -17.23 -30.79
C SER A 259 -1.84 -16.21 -30.02
N ASP A 260 -2.36 -16.63 -28.86
CA ASP A 260 -3.01 -15.75 -27.90
C ASP A 260 -1.97 -14.84 -27.26
N THR A 261 -2.05 -13.56 -27.53
CA THR A 261 -1.20 -12.52 -26.91
C THR A 261 -1.85 -12.01 -25.65
N VAL A 262 -1.08 -11.87 -24.58
CA VAL A 262 -1.51 -11.33 -23.30
C VAL A 262 -1.06 -9.88 -23.20
N ARG A 263 -2.00 -8.96 -22.95
CA ARG A 263 -1.74 -7.54 -22.77
C ARG A 263 -2.11 -7.08 -21.37
N LEU A 264 -1.27 -6.21 -20.82
CA LEU A 264 -1.55 -5.52 -19.56
C LEU A 264 -2.53 -4.38 -19.81
N THR A 265 -3.60 -4.31 -19.01
CA THR A 265 -4.50 -3.14 -19.02
C THR A 265 -3.94 -2.01 -18.16
N GLU A 266 -4.48 -0.80 -18.31
CA GLU A 266 -4.12 0.31 -17.42
C GLU A 266 -4.44 0.00 -15.94
N ILE A 267 -5.56 -0.68 -15.67
CA ILE A 267 -5.91 -1.13 -14.31
C ILE A 267 -4.88 -2.15 -13.83
N GLY A 268 -4.48 -3.13 -14.68
CA GLY A 268 -3.46 -4.11 -14.35
C GLY A 268 -2.10 -3.48 -14.04
N ARG A 269 -1.68 -2.44 -14.76
CA ARG A 269 -0.47 -1.66 -14.50
C ARG A 269 -0.53 -1.02 -13.11
N ARG A 270 -1.63 -0.37 -12.75
CA ARG A 270 -1.83 0.27 -11.44
C ARG A 270 -1.86 -0.76 -10.31
N VAL A 271 -2.48 -1.91 -10.52
CA VAL A 271 -2.48 -3.04 -9.57
C VAL A 271 -1.08 -3.60 -9.40
N PHE A 272 -0.30 -3.76 -10.48
CA PHE A 272 1.11 -4.15 -10.37
C PHE A 272 1.87 -3.23 -9.43
N PHE A 273 1.82 -1.91 -9.64
CA PHE A 273 2.50 -0.96 -8.76
C PHE A 273 1.97 -1.00 -7.32
N ALA A 274 0.67 -1.22 -7.13
CA ALA A 274 0.07 -1.34 -5.80
C ALA A 274 0.62 -2.53 -5.00
N PHE A 275 0.97 -3.64 -5.67
CA PHE A 275 1.38 -4.88 -5.03
C PHE A 275 2.82 -5.30 -5.34
N LYS A 276 3.63 -4.46 -5.98
CA LYS A 276 5.02 -4.73 -6.38
C LYS A 276 5.87 -5.23 -5.21
N HIS A 277 5.62 -4.71 -3.99
CA HIS A 277 6.31 -5.15 -2.77
C HIS A 277 6.25 -6.68 -2.52
N LYS A 278 5.32 -7.41 -3.13
CA LYS A 278 5.24 -8.88 -3.00
C LYS A 278 6.36 -9.62 -3.74
N ILE A 279 7.05 -8.95 -4.67
CA ILE A 279 8.10 -9.53 -5.51
C ILE A 279 9.44 -8.83 -5.33
N ASP A 280 9.51 -7.73 -4.59
CA ASP A 280 10.74 -6.95 -4.34
C ASP A 280 11.51 -7.47 -3.11
N GLY A 281 11.13 -8.62 -2.53
CA GLY A 281 11.70 -9.24 -1.32
C GLY A 281 12.79 -10.23 -1.60
#